data_a5be0766c2028798569709512e8a38d0
#
_entry.id   a5be0766c2028798569709512e8a38d0
#
_cell.length_a   1.000
_cell.length_b   1.000
_cell.length_c   1.000
_cell.angle_alpha   90.00
_cell.angle_beta   90.00
_cell.angle_gamma   90.00
#
_symmetry.space_group_name_H-M   'P 1'
#
loop_
_entity.id
_entity.type
_entity.pdbx_description
1 polymer ?
#
loop_
_entity_poly.entity_id
_entity_poly.type
_entity_poly.pdbx_seq_one_letter_code
_entity_poly.pdbx_strand_id
1 'polypeptide(L)'
;IEWLIDADCGETLDNEPFFQQAVKSAQEINPSSIIEGIGFHTDMGAFCNAGIPTMNIGPGNPRLAHHADEFVEVDELVQCTKMMAAIITDWCGIAE
;
A
#
# COMPACT_ATOMS: atom_id res chain seq x y z
N ILE A 1 -6.55 -32.38 2.01
CA ILE A 1 -5.87 -31.08 2.03
C ILE A 1 -5.87 -30.58 3.48
N GLU A 2 -4.69 -30.26 3.98
CA GLU A 2 -4.52 -29.67 5.29
C GLU A 2 -4.19 -28.20 5.13
N TRP A 3 -4.99 -27.31 5.74
CA TRP A 3 -4.76 -25.88 5.73
C TRP A 3 -3.91 -25.48 6.93
N LEU A 4 -2.68 -25.00 6.70
CA LEU A 4 -1.80 -24.50 7.74
C LEU A 4 -2.08 -23.02 8.05
N ILE A 5 -2.47 -22.27 7.03
CA ILE A 5 -2.84 -20.86 7.14
C ILE A 5 -4.03 -20.62 6.21
N ASP A 6 -5.06 -19.97 6.72
CA ASP A 6 -6.19 -19.46 5.97
C ASP A 6 -6.33 -17.97 6.26
N ALA A 7 -6.13 -17.14 5.25
CA ALA A 7 -6.15 -15.70 5.39
C ALA A 7 -6.99 -15.08 4.29
N ASP A 8 -7.79 -14.10 4.67
CA ASP A 8 -8.69 -13.39 3.76
C ASP A 8 -7.93 -12.51 2.77
N CYS A 9 -8.44 -12.47 1.55
CA CYS A 9 -8.01 -11.48 0.56
C CYS A 9 -8.64 -10.12 0.86
N GLY A 10 -7.90 -9.05 0.58
CA GLY A 10 -8.41 -7.69 0.62
C GLY A 10 -8.51 -7.09 -0.77
N GLU A 11 -9.60 -6.37 -1.00
CA GLU A 11 -9.81 -5.60 -2.22
C GLU A 11 -10.37 -4.22 -1.86
N THR A 12 -9.78 -3.18 -2.41
CA THR A 12 -10.32 -1.82 -2.38
C THR A 12 -10.64 -1.42 -3.81
N LEU A 13 -11.88 -1.02 -4.05
CA LEU A 13 -12.37 -0.69 -5.39
C LEU A 13 -11.73 0.60 -5.91
N ASP A 14 -11.53 0.66 -7.23
CA ASP A 14 -10.91 1.82 -7.91
C ASP A 14 -11.68 3.13 -7.70
N ASN A 15 -12.99 3.06 -7.45
CA ASN A 15 -13.84 4.22 -7.20
C ASN A 15 -13.89 4.66 -5.73
N GLU A 16 -13.17 3.98 -4.85
CA GLU A 16 -13.10 4.38 -3.43
C GLU A 16 -12.36 5.71 -3.30
N PRO A 17 -12.98 6.75 -2.69
CA PRO A 17 -12.40 8.09 -2.63
C PRO A 17 -11.01 8.14 -1.97
N PHE A 18 -10.81 7.38 -0.90
CA PHE A 18 -9.51 7.28 -0.24
C PHE A 18 -8.44 6.72 -1.19
N PHE A 19 -8.76 5.66 -1.91
CA PHE A 19 -7.86 5.03 -2.86
C PHE A 19 -7.45 6.03 -3.96
N GLN A 20 -8.43 6.71 -4.57
CA GLN A 20 -8.17 7.70 -5.61
C GLN A 20 -7.29 8.84 -5.13
N GLN A 21 -7.56 9.38 -3.94
CA GLN A 21 -6.74 10.45 -3.37
C GLN A 21 -5.33 9.98 -3.06
N ALA A 22 -5.19 8.80 -2.48
CA ALA A 22 -3.88 8.24 -2.13
C ALA A 22 -3.02 7.98 -3.37
N VAL A 23 -3.60 7.41 -4.43
CA VAL A 23 -2.92 7.20 -5.71
C VAL A 23 -2.46 8.52 -6.31
N LYS A 24 -3.33 9.53 -6.32
CA LYS A 24 -2.99 10.87 -6.82
C LYS A 24 -1.80 11.45 -6.05
N SER A 25 -1.87 11.48 -4.72
CA SER A 25 -0.81 12.00 -3.87
C SER A 25 0.52 11.26 -4.06
N ALA A 26 0.47 9.94 -4.16
CA ALA A 26 1.66 9.11 -4.41
C ALA A 26 2.29 9.42 -5.77
N GLN A 27 1.50 9.52 -6.83
CA GLN A 27 1.98 9.79 -8.19
C GLN A 27 2.48 11.22 -8.40
N GLU A 28 2.00 12.19 -7.63
CA GLU A 28 2.54 13.55 -7.62
C GLU A 28 3.97 13.58 -7.06
N ILE A 29 4.28 12.73 -6.08
CA ILE A 29 5.63 12.59 -5.51
C ILE A 29 6.52 11.71 -6.40
N ASN A 30 6.00 10.59 -6.84
CA ASN A 30 6.71 9.64 -7.70
C ASN A 30 5.81 9.19 -8.86
N PRO A 31 5.94 9.83 -10.04
CA PRO A 31 5.17 9.47 -11.23
C PRO A 31 5.36 8.04 -11.71
N SER A 32 6.42 7.37 -11.28
CA SER A 32 6.70 5.96 -11.61
C SER A 32 5.97 4.97 -10.69
N SER A 33 5.23 5.45 -9.70
CA SER A 33 4.40 4.59 -8.85
C SER A 33 3.38 3.83 -9.67
N ILE A 34 3.30 2.54 -9.44
CA ILE A 34 2.37 1.64 -10.12
C ILE A 34 1.34 1.09 -9.13
N ILE A 35 0.18 0.73 -9.66
CA ILE A 35 -0.88 0.02 -8.93
C ILE A 35 -0.87 -1.41 -9.43
N GLU A 36 -0.73 -2.36 -8.51
CA GLU A 36 -0.76 -3.78 -8.86
C GLU A 36 -1.39 -4.61 -7.74
N GLY A 37 -1.88 -5.78 -8.10
CA GLY A 37 -2.25 -6.80 -7.13
C GLY A 37 -1.01 -7.51 -6.62
N ILE A 38 -0.99 -7.81 -5.32
CA ILE A 38 0.11 -8.55 -4.70
C ILE A 38 -0.36 -9.93 -4.25
N GLY A 39 0.49 -10.91 -4.37
CA GLY A 39 0.21 -12.32 -4.06
C GLY A 39 0.75 -12.80 -2.71
N PHE A 40 1.08 -11.89 -1.79
CA PHE A 40 1.54 -12.25 -0.45
C PHE A 40 0.59 -11.77 0.64
N HIS A 41 0.68 -12.39 1.80
CA HIS A 41 -0.18 -12.08 2.95
C HIS A 41 0.14 -10.71 3.54
N THR A 42 -0.92 -9.95 3.81
CA THR A 42 -0.89 -8.71 4.60
C THR A 42 -2.16 -8.63 5.46
N ASP A 43 -2.23 -7.69 6.38
CA ASP A 43 -3.43 -7.45 7.19
C ASP A 43 -4.56 -6.76 6.43
N MET A 44 -4.36 -6.42 5.15
CA MET A 44 -5.35 -5.74 4.31
C MET A 44 -6.70 -6.47 4.27
N GLY A 45 -6.68 -7.81 4.18
CA GLY A 45 -7.90 -8.61 4.17
C GLY A 45 -8.75 -8.41 5.43
N ALA A 46 -8.12 -8.38 6.59
CA ALA A 46 -8.82 -8.16 7.86
C ALA A 46 -9.49 -6.78 7.92
N PHE A 47 -8.80 -5.73 7.50
CA PHE A 47 -9.36 -4.38 7.46
C PHE A 47 -10.47 -4.24 6.42
N CYS A 48 -10.28 -4.75 5.21
CA CYS A 48 -11.31 -4.72 4.17
C CYS A 48 -12.58 -5.47 4.60
N ASN A 49 -12.45 -6.61 5.24
CA ASN A 49 -13.58 -7.38 5.75
C ASN A 49 -14.30 -6.68 6.92
N ALA A 50 -13.62 -5.80 7.63
CA ALA A 50 -14.23 -4.93 8.63
C ALA A 50 -14.89 -3.67 8.02
N GLY A 51 -14.91 -3.53 6.71
CA GLY A 51 -15.48 -2.39 6.00
C GLY A 51 -14.59 -1.15 5.96
N ILE A 52 -13.28 -1.33 6.19
CA ILE A 52 -12.31 -0.23 6.19
C ILE A 52 -11.56 -0.25 4.85
N PRO A 53 -11.73 0.77 3.99
CA PRO A 53 -10.94 0.88 2.77
C PRO A 53 -9.44 0.89 3.08
N THR A 54 -8.73 -0.05 2.50
CA THR A 54 -7.32 -0.29 2.86
C THR A 54 -6.50 -0.57 1.60
N MET A 55 -5.29 -0.07 1.57
CA MET A 55 -4.31 -0.36 0.52
C MET A 55 -2.96 -0.65 1.16
N ASN A 56 -2.16 -1.44 0.47
CA ASN A 56 -0.75 -1.58 0.79
C ASN A 56 0.04 -0.56 -0.01
N ILE A 57 0.99 0.09 0.63
CA ILE A 57 1.93 1.00 -0.02
C ILE A 57 3.31 0.79 0.59
N GLY A 58 4.30 0.77 -0.24
CA GLY A 58 5.67 0.59 0.24
C GLY A 58 6.69 0.78 -0.87
N PRO A 59 7.95 0.94 -0.49
CA PRO A 59 9.08 0.98 -1.39
C PRO A 59 9.53 -0.44 -1.76
N GLY A 60 10.38 -0.54 -2.76
CA GLY A 60 11.06 -1.77 -3.11
C GLY A 60 10.28 -2.64 -4.09
N ASN A 61 10.90 -3.76 -4.41
CA ASN A 61 10.34 -4.73 -5.34
C ASN A 61 9.54 -5.79 -4.56
N PRO A 62 8.21 -5.88 -4.76
CA PRO A 62 7.37 -6.83 -4.03
C PRO A 62 7.75 -8.30 -4.29
N ARG A 63 8.46 -8.59 -5.39
CA ARG A 63 8.94 -9.94 -5.68
C ARG A 63 10.05 -10.40 -4.75
N LEU A 64 10.71 -9.49 -4.04
CA LEU A 64 11.74 -9.79 -3.05
C LEU A 64 11.18 -10.04 -1.67
N ALA A 65 9.89 -9.77 -1.45
CA ALA A 65 9.24 -9.97 -0.17
C ALA A 65 9.39 -11.42 0.31
N HIS A 66 9.78 -11.58 1.56
CA HIS A 66 10.02 -12.88 2.22
C HIS A 66 11.19 -13.70 1.64
N HIS A 67 12.04 -13.09 0.83
CA HIS A 67 13.28 -13.71 0.36
C HIS A 67 14.42 -13.47 1.35
N ALA A 68 15.39 -14.40 1.39
CA ALA A 68 16.55 -14.28 2.29
C ALA A 68 17.41 -13.05 1.98
N ASP A 69 17.46 -12.63 0.71
CA ASP A 69 18.24 -11.49 0.23
C ASP A 69 17.33 -10.26 0.01
N GLU A 70 16.20 -10.16 0.70
CA GLU A 70 15.30 -9.02 0.61
C GLU A 70 16.04 -7.71 0.94
N PHE A 71 15.87 -6.71 0.08
CA PHE A 71 16.43 -5.38 0.27
C PHE A 71 15.51 -4.30 -0.29
N VAL A 72 15.76 -3.07 0.10
CA VAL A 72 15.14 -1.87 -0.46
C VAL A 72 16.21 -0.80 -0.68
N GLU A 73 16.10 -0.08 -1.79
CA GLU A 73 16.97 1.06 -2.06
C GLU A 73 16.64 2.23 -1.11
N VAL A 74 17.68 2.90 -0.60
CA VAL A 74 17.49 4.01 0.34
C VAL A 74 16.68 5.14 -0.29
N ASP A 75 16.91 5.45 -1.56
CA ASP A 75 16.16 6.50 -2.26
C ASP A 75 14.67 6.16 -2.39
N GLU A 76 14.32 4.90 -2.61
CA GLU A 76 12.92 4.45 -2.62
C GLU A 76 12.27 4.59 -1.24
N LEU A 77 13.02 4.31 -0.18
CA LEU A 77 12.55 4.50 1.19
C LEU A 77 12.23 5.97 1.48
N VAL A 78 13.10 6.89 1.05
CA VAL A 78 12.88 8.33 1.17
C VAL A 78 11.66 8.77 0.36
N GLN A 79 11.52 8.31 -0.87
CA GLN A 79 10.36 8.61 -1.72
C GLN A 79 9.06 8.11 -1.08
N CYS A 80 9.05 6.88 -0.57
CA CYS A 80 7.88 6.33 0.11
C CYS A 80 7.49 7.15 1.34
N THR A 81 8.46 7.62 2.12
CA THR A 81 8.20 8.49 3.27
C THR A 81 7.51 9.79 2.84
N LYS A 82 7.93 10.39 1.75
CA LYS A 82 7.28 11.59 1.17
C LYS A 82 5.87 11.29 0.68
N MET A 83 5.66 10.17 0.02
CA MET A 83 4.34 9.73 -0.43
C MET A 83 3.38 9.54 0.75
N MET A 84 3.82 8.88 1.81
CA MET A 84 3.02 8.67 3.02
C MET A 84 2.64 10.00 3.67
N ALA A 85 3.57 10.94 3.79
CA ALA A 85 3.29 12.27 4.32
C ALA A 85 2.25 13.02 3.46
N ALA A 86 2.39 12.97 2.14
CA ALA A 86 1.43 13.59 1.22
C ALA A 86 0.03 12.96 1.33
N ILE A 87 -0.07 11.63 1.34
CA ILE A 87 -1.34 10.91 1.48
C ILE A 87 -2.04 11.30 2.79
N ILE A 88 -1.31 11.32 3.90
CA ILE A 88 -1.88 11.66 5.21
C ILE A 88 -2.38 13.11 5.21
N THR A 89 -1.58 14.05 4.74
CA THR A 89 -1.97 15.47 4.74
C THR A 89 -3.11 15.76 3.77
N ASP A 90 -3.11 15.15 2.60
CA ASP A 90 -4.15 15.37 1.58
C ASP A 90 -5.49 14.73 1.98
N TRP A 91 -5.45 13.61 2.68
CA TRP A 91 -6.67 12.95 3.15
C TRP A 91 -7.19 13.50 4.47
N CYS A 92 -6.32 13.67 5.45
CA CYS A 92 -6.71 14.10 6.81
C CYS A 92 -6.77 15.61 6.97
N GLY A 93 -6.11 16.36 6.09
CA GLY A 93 -5.92 17.80 6.26
C GLY A 93 -4.80 18.12 7.25
N ILE A 94 -4.55 19.42 7.40
CA ILE A 94 -3.56 19.96 8.32
C ILE A 94 -4.29 20.82 9.35
N ALA A 95 -4.00 20.62 10.64
CA ALA A 95 -4.54 21.48 11.71
C ALA A 95 -3.97 22.90 11.59
N GLU A 96 -4.84 23.87 11.72
CA GLU A 96 -4.48 25.30 11.75
C GLU A 96 -4.15 25.75 13.17
#